data_fbd8615184202a677863320b55e237fc
#
_entry.id   fbd8615184202a677863320b55e237fc
#
_cell.length_a   1.000
_cell.length_b   1.000
_cell.length_c   1.000
_cell.angle_alpha   90.00
_cell.angle_beta   90.00
_cell.angle_gamma   90.00
#
_symmetry.space_group_name_H-M   'P 1'
#
loop_
_entity.id
_entity.type
_entity.pdbx_description
1 polymer ?
#
loop_
_entity_poly.entity_id
_entity_poly.type
_entity_poly.pdbx_seq_one_letter_code
_entity_poly.pdbx_strand_id
1 'polypeptide(L)'
;MGHLYVAENAKLDLSKPADITNTSSSFTYEADLGDFGELVVHNTYKPNGENLASNIFGNIDGDEDSKLVINTGRANISSANADFSGTFELRKAAGYLYNANALQNAKVIVSQSSSLYFHNGEGLQTTRSADPRSNAYVSAIQNAGDVFLSGGTEEVASLNHVNVQKGYEGQNGSVIHYRGLVQGPNNSYVDVIHSETASGTSKVSFGDDHSKIPVSGIFKEARGEKTLKSEGIPIFVIADKGIEGDQLRLEMQPFGVVAKDNEAYKWIYSLGYNDEEQGSQRTWVLYNSDDKDHYEPLVPPKEEENLVLRPEAGAYVGASQSWAKMHMRLHDRFGQAYYIDPFDGEEKPAAAWVRQVGSHSHFRMAGGQSKTHSNTAVTQIGGDLLRNEFNEDWKYIGGVFAGGLYNRSDSRSWDSAKSRSDGYSLGVYGTLYTGNSPDDGFYVDSWLLFGRYDNKIWSDDISPFKFKSHGWVWSVETGYTIPIGESGTKDYNKLIWTFQPEAQLVWDGVKANSANDSFGTKYRQLGTDNVTLRVGARLHANYMNKGLGFIEGNWIHNSKKAGVQMGTDKIYMDGGRNLGEFRMGLEGHLSRNTLGWATVGVQAGKAGYHNETAQIGIKYMF
;
A
#
# COMPACT_ATOMS: atom_id res chain seq x y z
N MET A 1 -35.68 -36.36 9.54
CA MET A 1 -36.03 -35.30 10.51
C MET A 1 -36.41 -35.99 11.79
N GLY A 2 -35.83 -35.60 12.92
CA GLY A 2 -36.21 -36.06 14.25
C GLY A 2 -36.87 -34.90 14.99
N HIS A 3 -37.95 -35.19 15.68
CA HIS A 3 -38.56 -34.25 16.59
C HIS A 3 -37.90 -34.38 17.96
N LEU A 4 -37.47 -33.25 18.53
CA LEU A 4 -36.97 -33.15 19.88
C LEU A 4 -37.99 -32.35 20.72
N TYR A 5 -38.57 -32.99 21.69
CA TYR A 5 -39.46 -32.35 22.67
C TYR A 5 -38.73 -32.20 24.00
N VAL A 6 -38.64 -30.98 24.50
CA VAL A 6 -38.14 -30.68 25.83
C VAL A 6 -39.32 -30.25 26.67
N ALA A 7 -39.69 -31.08 27.64
CA ALA A 7 -40.83 -30.82 28.49
C ALA A 7 -40.65 -29.54 29.33
N GLU A 8 -41.76 -29.01 29.81
CA GLU A 8 -41.83 -27.87 30.74
C GLU A 8 -40.83 -28.03 31.89
N ASN A 9 -40.06 -26.98 32.18
CA ASN A 9 -39.00 -26.97 33.21
C ASN A 9 -37.90 -28.05 33.04
N ALA A 10 -37.81 -28.69 31.88
CA ALA A 10 -36.80 -29.70 31.60
C ALA A 10 -35.58 -29.11 30.86
N LYS A 11 -34.45 -29.77 31.07
CA LYS A 11 -33.23 -29.49 30.32
C LYS A 11 -32.78 -30.73 29.55
N LEU A 12 -32.65 -30.60 28.22
CA LEU A 12 -32.01 -31.62 27.40
C LEU A 12 -30.61 -31.14 27.04
N ASP A 13 -29.58 -31.84 27.52
CA ASP A 13 -28.18 -31.57 27.25
C ASP A 13 -27.60 -32.65 26.29
N LEU A 14 -27.34 -32.29 25.05
CA LEU A 14 -26.76 -33.15 24.05
C LEU A 14 -25.21 -33.09 24.07
N SER A 15 -24.62 -33.02 25.27
CA SER A 15 -23.16 -32.89 25.45
C SER A 15 -22.36 -34.13 25.08
N LYS A 16 -23.01 -35.30 24.98
CA LYS A 16 -22.39 -36.52 24.44
C LYS A 16 -23.01 -36.79 23.06
N PRO A 17 -22.22 -36.78 21.97
CA PRO A 17 -22.72 -37.38 20.75
C PRO A 17 -23.05 -38.84 21.10
N ALA A 18 -24.31 -39.25 20.96
CA ALA A 18 -24.62 -40.66 20.83
C ALA A 18 -23.66 -41.21 19.78
N ASP A 19 -23.17 -42.44 19.96
CA ASP A 19 -22.29 -43.10 18.97
C ASP A 19 -22.96 -43.13 17.60
N ILE A 20 -22.91 -42.01 16.91
CA ILE A 20 -23.49 -41.85 15.59
C ILE A 20 -22.38 -42.24 14.62
N THR A 21 -22.39 -43.52 14.30
CA THR A 21 -21.57 -44.11 13.24
C THR A 21 -21.92 -43.59 11.84
N ASN A 22 -22.69 -42.54 11.72
CA ASN A 22 -23.12 -41.98 10.46
C ASN A 22 -22.17 -40.88 9.99
N THR A 23 -21.60 -41.10 8.81
CA THR A 23 -20.60 -40.25 8.15
C THR A 23 -21.17 -38.96 7.55
N SER A 24 -22.45 -38.63 7.73
CA SER A 24 -23.02 -37.36 7.29
C SER A 24 -22.68 -36.22 8.25
N SER A 25 -22.25 -35.12 7.68
CA SER A 25 -21.63 -33.99 8.39
C SER A 25 -22.60 -33.03 9.07
N SER A 26 -23.89 -33.31 9.13
CA SER A 26 -24.90 -32.40 9.67
C SER A 26 -26.09 -33.14 10.27
N PHE A 27 -26.61 -32.61 11.37
CA PHE A 27 -27.87 -33.05 11.99
C PHE A 27 -28.98 -32.07 11.62
N THR A 28 -30.14 -32.61 11.26
CA THR A 28 -31.34 -31.81 10.99
C THR A 28 -32.41 -32.24 11.98
N TYR A 29 -32.95 -31.30 12.75
CA TYR A 29 -34.02 -31.56 13.71
C TYR A 29 -34.97 -30.37 13.81
N GLU A 30 -36.17 -30.66 14.29
CA GLU A 30 -37.14 -29.69 14.77
C GLU A 30 -37.09 -29.72 16.28
N ALA A 31 -37.21 -28.58 16.96
CA ALA A 31 -37.19 -28.49 18.41
C ALA A 31 -38.49 -27.84 18.89
N ASP A 32 -39.18 -28.51 19.77
CA ASP A 32 -40.31 -27.98 20.51
C ASP A 32 -39.87 -27.86 21.99
N LEU A 33 -39.80 -26.62 22.48
CA LEU A 33 -39.33 -26.28 23.82
C LEU A 33 -40.55 -25.85 24.63
N GLY A 34 -41.01 -26.71 25.56
CA GLY A 34 -42.05 -26.32 26.50
C GLY A 34 -41.61 -25.15 27.39
N ASP A 35 -42.54 -24.62 28.18
CA ASP A 35 -42.29 -23.51 29.09
C ASP A 35 -41.05 -23.78 29.96
N PHE A 36 -40.12 -22.81 30.02
CA PHE A 36 -38.80 -22.96 30.67
C PHE A 36 -37.95 -24.13 30.16
N GLY A 37 -38.27 -24.73 29.01
CA GLY A 37 -37.48 -25.79 28.40
C GLY A 37 -36.12 -25.28 27.92
N GLU A 38 -35.05 -26.01 28.19
CA GLU A 38 -33.69 -25.67 27.74
C GLU A 38 -33.08 -26.80 26.87
N LEU A 39 -32.77 -26.50 25.61
CA LEU A 39 -32.01 -27.40 24.73
C LEU A 39 -30.60 -26.91 24.58
N VAL A 40 -29.63 -27.70 25.03
CA VAL A 40 -28.20 -27.40 24.88
C VAL A 40 -27.57 -28.33 23.84
N VAL A 41 -27.01 -27.74 22.79
CA VAL A 41 -26.35 -28.46 21.68
C VAL A 41 -24.86 -28.26 21.75
N HIS A 42 -24.11 -29.37 21.72
CA HIS A 42 -22.66 -29.39 21.64
C HIS A 42 -22.22 -29.95 20.29
N ASN A 43 -21.71 -29.10 19.40
CA ASN A 43 -21.14 -29.55 18.14
C ASN A 43 -19.63 -29.71 18.32
N THR A 44 -19.14 -30.95 18.27
CA THR A 44 -17.72 -31.25 18.44
C THR A 44 -17.00 -31.31 17.10
N TYR A 45 -15.68 -31.14 17.11
CA TYR A 45 -14.86 -31.30 15.91
C TYR A 45 -14.76 -32.76 15.49
N LYS A 46 -14.76 -33.00 14.18
CA LYS A 46 -14.38 -34.31 13.63
C LYS A 46 -12.86 -34.53 13.83
N PRO A 47 -12.39 -35.80 13.83
CA PRO A 47 -10.96 -36.11 13.91
C PRO A 47 -10.10 -35.48 12.82
N ASN A 48 -10.67 -35.08 11.68
CA ASN A 48 -10.00 -34.39 10.58
C ASN A 48 -9.95 -32.86 10.75
N GLY A 49 -10.42 -32.31 11.87
CA GLY A 49 -10.43 -30.88 12.16
C GLY A 49 -11.60 -30.08 11.56
N GLU A 50 -12.56 -30.73 10.90
CA GLU A 50 -13.77 -30.06 10.42
C GLU A 50 -14.80 -29.88 11.54
N ASN A 51 -15.43 -28.70 11.61
CA ASN A 51 -16.52 -28.44 12.55
C ASN A 51 -17.78 -29.20 12.13
N LEU A 52 -18.37 -29.90 13.09
CA LEU A 52 -19.74 -30.41 12.93
C LEU A 52 -20.72 -29.23 13.00
N ALA A 53 -21.68 -29.23 12.08
CA ALA A 53 -22.75 -28.24 12.08
C ALA A 53 -24.08 -28.89 12.43
N SER A 54 -24.87 -28.21 13.27
CA SER A 54 -26.29 -28.54 13.44
C SER A 54 -27.07 -27.73 12.41
N ASN A 55 -27.85 -28.42 11.57
CA ASN A 55 -28.76 -27.78 10.63
C ASN A 55 -30.19 -27.88 11.18
N ILE A 56 -30.75 -26.72 11.46
CA ILE A 56 -32.14 -26.63 11.94
C ILE A 56 -32.97 -26.13 10.74
N PHE A 57 -33.64 -27.06 10.07
CA PHE A 57 -34.49 -26.78 8.89
C PHE A 57 -35.98 -26.78 9.22
N GLY A 58 -36.35 -27.29 10.38
CA GLY A 58 -37.72 -27.30 10.88
C GLY A 58 -38.05 -26.11 11.78
N ASN A 59 -39.26 -26.09 12.26
CA ASN A 59 -39.69 -25.06 13.18
C ASN A 59 -39.04 -25.25 14.56
N ILE A 60 -38.63 -24.14 15.15
CA ILE A 60 -38.34 -24.05 16.57
C ILE A 60 -39.57 -23.40 17.19
N ASP A 61 -40.16 -24.06 18.16
CA ASP A 61 -41.28 -23.55 18.95
C ASP A 61 -40.85 -23.41 20.41
N GLY A 62 -41.36 -22.42 21.09
CA GLY A 62 -41.03 -22.14 22.48
C GLY A 62 -41.38 -20.72 22.90
N ASP A 63 -41.81 -20.57 24.13
CA ASP A 63 -42.22 -19.31 24.74
C ASP A 63 -41.05 -18.42 25.20
N GLU A 64 -41.33 -17.28 25.84
CA GLU A 64 -40.35 -16.29 26.29
C GLU A 64 -39.33 -16.86 27.30
N ASP A 65 -39.66 -17.89 28.02
CA ASP A 65 -38.83 -18.50 29.08
C ASP A 65 -37.99 -19.67 28.56
N SER A 66 -38.27 -20.17 27.35
CA SER A 66 -37.54 -21.28 26.76
C SER A 66 -36.17 -20.85 26.18
N LYS A 67 -35.23 -21.82 26.13
CA LYS A 67 -33.86 -21.56 25.67
C LYS A 67 -33.33 -22.59 24.70
N LEU A 68 -32.79 -22.11 23.59
CA LEU A 68 -31.94 -22.87 22.67
C LEU A 68 -30.48 -22.40 22.80
N VAL A 69 -29.63 -23.26 23.33
CA VAL A 69 -28.22 -22.93 23.57
C VAL A 69 -27.31 -23.74 22.65
N ILE A 70 -26.52 -23.09 21.84
CA ILE A 70 -25.43 -23.70 21.08
C ILE A 70 -24.13 -23.46 21.84
N ASN A 71 -23.65 -24.51 22.49
CA ASN A 71 -22.51 -24.39 23.41
C ASN A 71 -21.15 -24.44 22.71
N THR A 72 -21.04 -25.17 21.59
CA THR A 72 -19.82 -25.25 20.77
C THR A 72 -20.17 -25.54 19.31
N GLY A 73 -19.27 -25.15 18.39
CA GLY A 73 -19.35 -25.49 16.97
C GLY A 73 -20.24 -24.54 16.17
N ARG A 74 -21.03 -25.06 15.23
CA ARG A 74 -21.81 -24.26 14.28
C ARG A 74 -23.27 -24.69 14.26
N ALA A 75 -24.17 -23.72 14.26
CA ALA A 75 -25.60 -23.94 14.01
C ALA A 75 -26.04 -23.17 12.76
N ASN A 76 -26.81 -23.83 11.87
CA ASN A 76 -27.43 -23.23 10.70
C ASN A 76 -28.95 -23.24 10.90
N ILE A 77 -29.59 -22.07 10.87
CA ILE A 77 -31.05 -21.94 11.00
C ILE A 77 -31.60 -21.44 9.67
N SER A 78 -32.36 -22.29 8.98
CA SER A 78 -32.83 -22.03 7.62
C SER A 78 -34.33 -21.77 7.52
N SER A 79 -35.11 -22.12 8.55
CA SER A 79 -36.58 -21.91 8.58
C SER A 79 -36.92 -20.57 9.23
N ALA A 80 -38.11 -20.05 8.92
CA ALA A 80 -38.73 -19.00 9.67
C ALA A 80 -39.34 -19.61 10.97
N ASN A 81 -39.02 -19.01 12.12
CA ASN A 81 -39.46 -19.51 13.43
C ASN A 81 -40.25 -18.42 14.17
N ALA A 82 -41.43 -18.14 13.68
CA ALA A 82 -42.31 -17.10 14.25
C ALA A 82 -42.84 -17.47 15.65
N ASP A 83 -42.96 -18.77 15.93
CA ASP A 83 -43.53 -19.29 17.17
C ASP A 83 -42.48 -19.43 18.30
N PHE A 84 -41.18 -19.22 17.99
CA PHE A 84 -40.12 -19.18 18.99
C PHE A 84 -39.89 -17.75 19.49
N SER A 85 -40.34 -17.46 20.71
CA SER A 85 -40.15 -16.16 21.39
C SER A 85 -39.10 -16.22 22.52
N GLY A 86 -38.46 -17.35 22.71
CA GLY A 86 -37.47 -17.60 23.76
C GLY A 86 -36.07 -17.00 23.47
N THR A 87 -35.09 -17.53 24.18
CA THR A 87 -33.68 -17.09 24.04
C THR A 87 -32.87 -18.06 23.19
N PHE A 88 -32.23 -17.55 22.14
CA PHE A 88 -31.20 -18.23 21.39
C PHE A 88 -29.82 -17.76 21.86
N GLU A 89 -29.04 -18.64 22.46
CA GLU A 89 -27.74 -18.32 23.06
C GLU A 89 -26.58 -19.06 22.36
N LEU A 90 -25.54 -18.32 21.95
CA LEU A 90 -24.29 -18.84 21.42
C LEU A 90 -23.17 -18.76 22.47
N ARG A 91 -22.59 -19.93 22.86
CA ARG A 91 -21.46 -20.03 23.78
C ARG A 91 -20.27 -20.67 23.08
N LYS A 92 -19.23 -19.90 22.76
CA LYS A 92 -18.07 -20.37 21.96
C LYS A 92 -18.48 -21.06 20.64
N ALA A 93 -19.50 -20.54 19.99
CA ALA A 93 -20.17 -21.12 18.86
C ALA A 93 -20.44 -20.08 17.75
N ALA A 94 -20.72 -20.57 16.53
CA ALA A 94 -21.12 -19.75 15.41
C ALA A 94 -22.56 -20.08 14.99
N GLY A 95 -23.44 -19.07 14.94
CA GLY A 95 -24.81 -19.18 14.45
C GLY A 95 -24.96 -18.54 13.07
N TYR A 96 -25.55 -19.24 12.12
CA TYR A 96 -25.81 -18.76 10.77
C TYR A 96 -27.31 -18.73 10.50
N LEU A 97 -27.85 -17.54 10.26
CA LEU A 97 -29.26 -17.30 9.98
C LEU A 97 -29.45 -17.19 8.45
N TYR A 98 -30.02 -18.21 7.84
CA TYR A 98 -30.26 -18.27 6.39
C TYR A 98 -31.65 -17.81 5.97
N ASN A 99 -32.49 -17.41 6.93
CA ASN A 99 -33.83 -16.88 6.68
C ASN A 99 -34.01 -15.54 7.39
N ALA A 100 -34.70 -14.60 6.77
CA ALA A 100 -34.97 -13.27 7.31
C ALA A 100 -35.67 -13.32 8.68
N ASN A 101 -36.53 -14.30 8.88
CA ASN A 101 -37.37 -14.48 10.05
C ASN A 101 -36.91 -15.68 10.90
N ALA A 102 -35.66 -16.14 10.73
CA ALA A 102 -35.13 -17.31 11.45
C ALA A 102 -35.30 -17.22 12.99
N LEU A 103 -35.18 -16.02 13.55
CA LEU A 103 -35.27 -15.72 14.98
C LEU A 103 -36.04 -14.41 15.22
N GLN A 104 -37.09 -14.12 14.43
CA GLN A 104 -37.74 -12.81 14.44
C GLN A 104 -38.31 -12.39 15.81
N ASN A 105 -38.78 -13.33 16.63
CA ASN A 105 -39.36 -13.05 17.94
C ASN A 105 -38.43 -13.42 19.12
N ALA A 106 -37.25 -14.01 18.79
CA ALA A 106 -36.32 -14.47 19.82
C ALA A 106 -35.37 -13.38 20.30
N LYS A 107 -34.98 -13.46 21.58
CA LYS A 107 -33.81 -12.77 22.12
C LYS A 107 -32.55 -13.55 21.73
N VAL A 108 -31.58 -12.88 21.06
CA VAL A 108 -30.31 -13.49 20.70
C VAL A 108 -29.20 -13.03 21.65
N ILE A 109 -28.50 -13.99 22.26
CA ILE A 109 -27.33 -13.73 23.11
C ILE A 109 -26.08 -14.25 22.38
N VAL A 110 -25.16 -13.35 22.04
CA VAL A 110 -23.86 -13.69 21.46
C VAL A 110 -22.81 -13.53 22.55
N SER A 111 -22.41 -14.63 23.19
CA SER A 111 -21.41 -14.61 24.25
C SER A 111 -20.01 -14.37 23.72
N GLN A 112 -19.07 -14.03 24.59
CA GLN A 112 -17.66 -13.82 24.23
C GLN A 112 -17.09 -15.03 23.45
N SER A 113 -16.32 -14.78 22.41
CA SER A 113 -15.77 -15.79 21.48
C SER A 113 -16.83 -16.56 20.68
N SER A 114 -18.02 -15.98 20.52
CA SER A 114 -19.09 -16.49 19.64
C SER A 114 -19.34 -15.52 18.50
N SER A 115 -19.92 -16.03 17.41
CA SER A 115 -20.22 -15.25 16.23
C SER A 115 -21.62 -15.52 15.71
N LEU A 116 -22.36 -14.46 15.38
CA LEU A 116 -23.68 -14.53 14.73
C LEU A 116 -23.55 -13.98 13.30
N TYR A 117 -24.07 -14.72 12.32
CA TYR A 117 -24.05 -14.34 10.91
C TYR A 117 -25.46 -14.22 10.36
N PHE A 118 -25.82 -13.05 9.86
CA PHE A 118 -27.00 -12.86 9.03
C PHE A 118 -26.62 -13.19 7.58
N HIS A 119 -26.99 -14.39 7.13
CA HIS A 119 -26.61 -14.92 5.83
C HIS A 119 -27.82 -15.05 4.94
N ASN A 120 -27.90 -14.24 3.88
CA ASN A 120 -28.99 -14.34 2.93
C ASN A 120 -28.88 -15.64 2.14
N GLY A 121 -29.81 -16.56 2.35
CA GLY A 121 -30.00 -17.75 1.55
C GLY A 121 -30.52 -17.39 0.15
N GLU A 122 -30.19 -18.22 -0.85
CA GLU A 122 -30.88 -18.19 -2.13
C GLU A 122 -32.39 -18.35 -1.89
N GLY A 123 -33.17 -17.32 -2.19
CA GLY A 123 -34.64 -17.36 -2.09
C GLY A 123 -35.30 -16.29 -1.21
N LEU A 124 -34.56 -15.38 -0.58
CA LEU A 124 -35.16 -14.22 0.05
C LEU A 124 -35.77 -13.33 -1.03
N GLN A 125 -37.11 -13.31 -1.08
CA GLN A 125 -37.86 -12.45 -2.00
C GLN A 125 -37.51 -10.99 -1.69
N THR A 126 -36.84 -10.32 -2.63
CA THR A 126 -36.72 -8.88 -2.62
C THR A 126 -38.12 -8.31 -2.72
N THR A 127 -38.63 -7.72 -1.64
CA THR A 127 -39.78 -6.84 -1.77
C THR A 127 -39.42 -5.79 -2.82
N ARG A 128 -40.36 -5.38 -3.67
CA ARG A 128 -40.20 -4.31 -4.69
C ARG A 128 -39.97 -2.94 -4.03
N SER A 129 -39.06 -2.84 -3.07
CA SER A 129 -38.55 -1.60 -2.50
C SER A 129 -37.52 -1.01 -3.44
N ALA A 130 -37.42 0.30 -3.50
CA ALA A 130 -36.34 1.00 -4.20
C ALA A 130 -34.95 0.66 -3.63
N ASP A 131 -34.89 0.13 -2.42
CA ASP A 131 -33.69 -0.37 -1.75
C ASP A 131 -33.51 -1.89 -2.02
N PRO A 132 -32.44 -2.31 -2.70
CA PRO A 132 -32.20 -3.71 -3.05
C PRO A 132 -31.72 -4.57 -1.88
N ARG A 133 -31.42 -4.00 -0.69
CA ARG A 133 -30.94 -4.73 0.47
C ARG A 133 -32.05 -5.62 1.05
N SER A 134 -31.65 -6.71 1.69
CA SER A 134 -32.58 -7.65 2.33
C SER A 134 -32.91 -7.22 3.76
N ASN A 135 -34.03 -7.69 4.28
CA ASN A 135 -34.41 -7.48 5.68
C ASN A 135 -34.15 -8.75 6.50
N ALA A 136 -33.71 -8.59 7.73
CA ALA A 136 -33.62 -9.64 8.74
C ALA A 136 -34.26 -9.11 10.04
N TYR A 137 -34.91 -9.99 10.81
CA TYR A 137 -35.64 -9.60 11.99
C TYR A 137 -35.23 -10.44 13.20
N VAL A 138 -35.05 -9.77 14.35
CA VAL A 138 -34.86 -10.39 15.67
C VAL A 138 -35.56 -9.55 16.73
N SER A 139 -35.99 -10.17 17.85
CA SER A 139 -36.63 -9.42 18.93
C SER A 139 -35.61 -8.53 19.66
N ALA A 140 -34.52 -9.10 20.14
CA ALA A 140 -33.45 -8.37 20.82
C ALA A 140 -32.09 -9.01 20.56
N ILE A 141 -31.01 -8.23 20.64
CA ILE A 141 -29.62 -8.72 20.57
C ILE A 141 -28.87 -8.26 21.83
N GLN A 142 -28.27 -9.21 22.54
CA GLN A 142 -27.26 -8.96 23.56
C GLN A 142 -25.91 -9.46 23.03
N ASN A 143 -25.01 -8.54 22.69
CA ASN A 143 -23.75 -8.86 21.98
C ASN A 143 -22.55 -8.68 22.89
N ALA A 144 -21.80 -9.76 23.15
CA ALA A 144 -20.49 -9.77 23.79
C ALA A 144 -19.40 -10.38 22.88
N GLY A 145 -19.78 -10.85 21.69
CA GLY A 145 -18.92 -11.46 20.68
C GLY A 145 -18.95 -10.70 19.35
N ASP A 146 -19.05 -11.43 18.25
CA ASP A 146 -19.02 -10.90 16.89
C ASP A 146 -20.40 -11.04 16.21
N VAL A 147 -20.91 -9.96 15.63
CA VAL A 147 -22.13 -9.97 14.82
C VAL A 147 -21.80 -9.53 13.39
N PHE A 148 -21.99 -10.42 12.42
CA PHE A 148 -21.80 -10.18 11.01
C PHE A 148 -23.15 -9.91 10.35
N LEU A 149 -23.34 -8.71 9.80
CA LEU A 149 -24.65 -8.27 9.32
C LEU A 149 -25.00 -8.81 7.93
N SER A 150 -24.03 -9.32 7.16
CA SER A 150 -24.29 -9.85 5.82
C SER A 150 -23.38 -11.03 5.45
N GLY A 151 -23.76 -11.75 4.39
CA GLY A 151 -22.98 -12.83 3.80
C GLY A 151 -21.77 -12.35 3.01
N GLY A 152 -20.86 -13.28 2.64
CA GLY A 152 -19.55 -13.01 2.05
C GLY A 152 -19.50 -12.58 0.57
N THR A 153 -20.60 -12.14 -0.08
CA THR A 153 -20.61 -11.69 -1.49
C THR A 153 -20.51 -10.17 -1.61
N GLU A 154 -19.97 -9.67 -2.73
CA GLU A 154 -19.89 -8.22 -3.04
C GLU A 154 -21.15 -7.73 -3.79
N GLU A 155 -22.29 -8.37 -3.62
CA GLU A 155 -23.56 -7.97 -4.21
C GLU A 155 -24.38 -7.13 -3.23
N VAL A 156 -24.93 -6.00 -3.68
CA VAL A 156 -25.77 -5.12 -2.83
C VAL A 156 -26.96 -5.87 -2.26
N ALA A 157 -27.52 -6.83 -3.02
CA ALA A 157 -28.61 -7.69 -2.56
C ALA A 157 -28.24 -8.62 -1.38
N SER A 158 -26.94 -8.81 -1.10
CA SER A 158 -26.45 -9.59 0.05
C SER A 158 -26.32 -8.77 1.34
N LEU A 159 -26.50 -7.46 1.27
CA LEU A 159 -26.51 -6.56 2.43
C LEU A 159 -27.83 -6.59 3.15
N ASN A 160 -27.84 -6.29 4.44
CA ASN A 160 -29.02 -6.38 5.27
C ASN A 160 -29.40 -5.09 5.99
N HIS A 161 -30.71 -4.90 6.10
CA HIS A 161 -31.35 -4.16 7.18
C HIS A 161 -31.68 -5.14 8.30
N VAL A 162 -30.93 -5.11 9.39
CA VAL A 162 -31.18 -5.94 10.55
C VAL A 162 -32.10 -5.18 11.50
N ASN A 163 -33.35 -5.64 11.61
CA ASN A 163 -34.38 -5.00 12.41
C ASN A 163 -34.44 -5.66 13.78
N VAL A 164 -34.04 -4.95 14.83
CA VAL A 164 -34.04 -5.36 16.21
C VAL A 164 -35.24 -4.72 16.91
N GLN A 165 -36.32 -5.47 17.08
CA GLN A 165 -37.65 -4.95 17.46
C GLN A 165 -37.73 -4.35 18.85
N LYS A 166 -36.99 -4.90 19.86
CA LYS A 166 -37.00 -4.41 21.24
C LYS A 166 -35.72 -3.63 21.57
N GLY A 167 -34.55 -4.20 21.34
CA GLY A 167 -33.33 -3.48 21.63
C GLY A 167 -32.03 -4.22 21.38
N TYR A 168 -30.97 -3.43 21.15
CA TYR A 168 -29.60 -3.89 21.04
C TYR A 168 -28.81 -3.49 22.30
N GLU A 169 -28.10 -4.44 22.90
CA GLU A 169 -27.17 -4.21 24.01
C GLU A 169 -25.76 -4.66 23.60
N GLY A 170 -24.84 -3.73 23.47
CA GLY A 170 -23.41 -3.99 23.22
C GLY A 170 -22.65 -4.14 24.53
N GLN A 171 -21.84 -5.20 24.68
CA GLN A 171 -20.94 -5.36 25.82
C GLN A 171 -19.51 -5.01 25.42
N ASN A 172 -18.70 -4.59 26.39
CA ASN A 172 -17.32 -4.21 26.12
C ASN A 172 -16.53 -5.36 25.45
N GLY A 173 -15.96 -5.08 24.29
CA GLY A 173 -15.22 -6.05 23.46
C GLY A 173 -16.06 -6.66 22.33
N SER A 174 -17.37 -6.41 22.27
CA SER A 174 -18.21 -6.86 21.15
C SER A 174 -17.88 -6.11 19.86
N VAL A 175 -18.05 -6.79 18.71
CA VAL A 175 -17.81 -6.24 17.38
C VAL A 175 -19.03 -6.43 16.49
N ILE A 176 -19.38 -5.39 15.73
CA ILE A 176 -20.38 -5.46 14.67
C ILE A 176 -19.62 -5.31 13.35
N HIS A 177 -19.70 -6.31 12.49
CA HIS A 177 -19.07 -6.34 11.19
C HIS A 177 -20.06 -5.91 10.10
N TYR A 178 -19.73 -4.82 9.45
CA TYR A 178 -20.50 -4.20 8.36
C TYR A 178 -19.85 -4.47 7.02
N ARG A 179 -20.67 -4.46 5.99
CA ARG A 179 -20.23 -4.47 4.58
C ARG A 179 -21.00 -3.44 3.78
N GLY A 180 -20.44 -3.02 2.65
CA GLY A 180 -21.18 -2.10 1.81
C GLY A 180 -20.43 -1.50 0.64
N LEU A 181 -21.24 -0.92 -0.24
CA LEU A 181 -20.83 -0.10 -1.37
C LEU A 181 -20.93 1.38 -0.94
N VAL A 182 -19.79 1.99 -0.63
CA VAL A 182 -19.72 3.40 -0.19
C VAL A 182 -19.45 4.29 -1.39
N GLN A 183 -20.43 5.13 -1.76
CA GLN A 183 -20.38 6.01 -2.95
C GLN A 183 -20.78 7.46 -2.67
N GLY A 184 -21.06 7.82 -1.42
CA GLY A 184 -21.56 9.15 -1.02
C GLY A 184 -22.95 9.08 -0.38
N PRO A 185 -23.52 10.21 0.03
CA PRO A 185 -24.72 10.23 0.88
C PRO A 185 -25.96 9.61 0.23
N ASN A 186 -26.12 9.72 -1.10
CA ASN A 186 -27.33 9.29 -1.80
C ASN A 186 -27.23 7.97 -2.55
N ASN A 187 -26.03 7.42 -2.71
CA ASN A 187 -25.75 6.26 -3.57
C ASN A 187 -25.02 5.13 -2.84
N SER A 188 -24.94 5.19 -1.52
CA SER A 188 -24.31 4.16 -0.71
C SER A 188 -25.32 3.11 -0.28
N TYR A 189 -24.89 1.86 -0.34
CA TYR A 189 -25.62 0.72 0.21
C TYR A 189 -24.70 0.02 1.21
N VAL A 190 -25.01 0.17 2.49
CA VAL A 190 -24.25 -0.39 3.61
C VAL A 190 -25.22 -1.20 4.48
N ASP A 191 -24.73 -2.23 5.14
CA ASP A 191 -25.52 -2.91 6.20
C ASP A 191 -25.98 -1.88 7.23
N VAL A 192 -27.19 -2.05 7.74
CA VAL A 192 -27.78 -1.14 8.73
C VAL A 192 -28.47 -1.94 9.84
N ILE A 193 -28.27 -1.54 11.08
CA ILE A 193 -29.12 -1.99 12.20
C ILE A 193 -30.17 -0.92 12.48
N HIS A 194 -31.42 -1.34 12.52
CA HIS A 194 -32.53 -0.56 13.02
C HIS A 194 -32.97 -1.14 14.35
N SER A 195 -32.90 -0.37 15.42
CA SER A 195 -33.29 -0.84 16.76
C SER A 195 -34.24 0.15 17.42
N GLU A 196 -35.21 -0.35 18.18
CA GLU A 196 -36.10 0.51 18.97
C GLU A 196 -35.30 1.21 20.09
N THR A 197 -34.49 0.45 20.80
CA THR A 197 -33.56 0.97 21.82
C THR A 197 -32.15 0.44 21.60
N ALA A 198 -31.13 1.13 22.10
CA ALA A 198 -29.77 0.63 22.04
C ALA A 198 -28.91 1.16 23.19
N SER A 199 -28.10 0.27 23.78
CA SER A 199 -27.25 0.61 24.93
C SER A 199 -25.88 -0.07 24.87
N GLY A 200 -24.97 0.36 25.74
CA GLY A 200 -23.66 -0.24 25.94
C GLY A 200 -22.61 0.22 24.92
N THR A 201 -21.61 -0.62 24.66
CA THR A 201 -20.47 -0.29 23.79
C THR A 201 -20.15 -1.42 22.83
N SER A 202 -19.98 -1.11 21.54
CA SER A 202 -19.51 -2.06 20.53
C SER A 202 -18.50 -1.42 19.58
N LYS A 203 -17.58 -2.22 19.05
CA LYS A 203 -16.72 -1.82 17.96
C LYS A 203 -17.42 -2.05 16.62
N VAL A 204 -17.14 -1.18 15.66
CA VAL A 204 -17.59 -1.29 14.28
C VAL A 204 -16.40 -1.64 13.42
N SER A 205 -16.53 -2.67 12.59
CA SER A 205 -15.50 -3.12 11.66
C SER A 205 -16.01 -3.13 10.23
N PHE A 206 -15.28 -2.50 9.32
CA PHE A 206 -15.41 -2.60 7.86
C PHE A 206 -14.20 -3.28 7.21
N GLY A 207 -13.29 -3.82 8.01
CA GLY A 207 -12.05 -4.43 7.55
C GLY A 207 -12.03 -5.94 7.70
N ASP A 208 -11.03 -6.55 7.10
CA ASP A 208 -10.60 -7.91 7.38
C ASP A 208 -10.11 -7.96 8.83
N ASP A 209 -10.97 -8.23 9.77
CA ASP A 209 -10.52 -8.66 11.07
C ASP A 209 -10.32 -10.18 10.99
N HIS A 210 -9.06 -10.60 11.03
CA HIS A 210 -8.46 -11.93 11.23
C HIS A 210 -9.36 -13.20 11.19
N SER A 211 -10.63 -13.06 10.91
CA SER A 211 -11.59 -14.13 10.74
C SER A 211 -11.61 -14.56 9.28
N LYS A 212 -11.20 -15.70 8.99
CA LYS A 212 -11.31 -16.64 7.87
C LYS A 212 -12.23 -16.32 6.66
N ILE A 213 -12.80 -15.12 6.54
CA ILE A 213 -13.55 -14.62 5.39
C ILE A 213 -12.68 -13.56 4.71
N PRO A 214 -12.07 -13.86 3.56
CA PRO A 214 -11.10 -12.98 2.91
C PRO A 214 -11.80 -11.90 2.06
N VAL A 215 -12.78 -11.19 2.60
CA VAL A 215 -13.51 -10.16 1.85
C VAL A 215 -13.52 -8.87 2.66
N SER A 216 -12.89 -7.83 2.10
CA SER A 216 -13.00 -6.46 2.62
C SER A 216 -14.46 -6.12 2.88
N GLY A 217 -14.77 -5.46 4.00
CA GLY A 217 -16.11 -4.97 4.29
C GLY A 217 -16.58 -3.90 3.31
N ILE A 218 -15.66 -3.20 2.65
CA ILE A 218 -15.94 -2.24 1.59
C ILE A 218 -15.80 -2.90 0.21
N PHE A 219 -16.82 -2.81 -0.61
CA PHE A 219 -16.84 -3.38 -1.96
C PHE A 219 -15.79 -2.72 -2.86
N LYS A 220 -15.18 -3.50 -3.73
CA LYS A 220 -14.12 -3.03 -4.67
C LYS A 220 -14.59 -1.93 -5.61
N GLU A 221 -15.87 -1.93 -5.97
CA GLU A 221 -16.50 -0.93 -6.82
C GLU A 221 -16.80 0.38 -6.07
N ALA A 222 -16.61 0.43 -4.75
CA ALA A 222 -16.83 1.63 -3.96
C ALA A 222 -15.97 2.80 -4.46
N ARG A 223 -16.61 3.95 -4.68
CA ARG A 223 -15.98 5.22 -5.08
C ARG A 223 -16.56 6.33 -4.23
N GLY A 224 -15.80 6.72 -3.19
CA GLY A 224 -16.24 7.71 -2.21
C GLY A 224 -16.41 9.10 -2.80
N GLU A 225 -17.43 9.80 -2.32
CA GLU A 225 -17.68 11.22 -2.56
C GLU A 225 -17.60 11.97 -1.22
N LYS A 226 -17.53 13.31 -1.29
CA LYS A 226 -17.63 14.14 -0.09
C LYS A 226 -18.98 13.88 0.59
N THR A 227 -18.93 13.54 1.86
CA THR A 227 -20.09 13.17 2.68
C THR A 227 -20.05 13.98 3.98
N LEU A 228 -20.96 14.96 4.10
CA LEU A 228 -21.09 15.75 5.31
C LEU A 228 -21.64 14.89 6.45
N LYS A 229 -21.35 15.27 7.69
CA LYS A 229 -21.84 14.52 8.85
C LYS A 229 -23.37 14.55 8.96
N SER A 230 -24.00 15.70 8.64
CA SER A 230 -25.46 15.87 8.59
C SER A 230 -26.17 14.99 7.54
N GLU A 231 -25.45 14.66 6.44
CA GLU A 231 -25.92 13.81 5.35
C GLU A 231 -25.25 12.44 5.36
N GLY A 232 -24.69 12.05 6.50
CA GLY A 232 -23.87 10.84 6.63
C GLY A 232 -24.61 9.55 6.29
N ILE A 233 -23.87 8.53 5.89
CA ILE A 233 -24.40 7.22 5.50
C ILE A 233 -24.79 6.47 6.77
N PRO A 234 -26.08 6.16 7.00
CA PRO A 234 -26.55 5.53 8.22
C PRO A 234 -26.06 4.08 8.31
N ILE A 235 -25.55 3.69 9.48
CA ILE A 235 -25.18 2.31 9.81
C ILE A 235 -25.93 1.76 11.02
N PHE A 236 -26.37 2.62 11.94
CA PHE A 236 -27.16 2.22 13.10
C PHE A 236 -28.22 3.29 13.40
N VAL A 237 -29.47 2.90 13.38
CA VAL A 237 -30.61 3.79 13.56
C VAL A 237 -31.38 3.36 14.82
N ILE A 238 -31.59 4.30 15.75
CA ILE A 238 -32.32 4.09 17.00
C ILE A 238 -33.61 4.88 16.95
N ALA A 239 -34.74 4.21 17.11
CA ALA A 239 -36.06 4.81 16.94
C ALA A 239 -36.64 5.44 18.19
N ASP A 240 -36.13 5.11 19.41
CA ASP A 240 -36.74 5.54 20.67
C ASP A 240 -36.37 6.97 21.08
N LYS A 241 -37.38 7.68 21.57
CA LYS A 241 -37.36 9.09 21.95
C LYS A 241 -37.13 9.38 23.43
N GLY A 242 -37.06 8.37 24.31
CA GLY A 242 -37.44 8.63 25.70
C GLY A 242 -36.55 8.10 26.83
N ILE A 243 -35.43 7.50 26.60
CA ILE A 243 -34.59 6.99 27.69
C ILE A 243 -33.37 7.90 27.89
N GLU A 244 -33.43 8.78 28.90
CA GLU A 244 -32.24 9.39 29.47
C GLU A 244 -31.43 8.28 30.18
N GLY A 245 -30.21 8.03 29.72
CA GLY A 245 -29.23 7.33 30.54
C GLY A 245 -28.30 6.38 29.79
N ASP A 246 -28.76 5.47 28.96
CA ASP A 246 -27.90 4.46 28.35
C ASP A 246 -27.81 4.64 26.82
N GLN A 247 -26.81 5.38 26.37
CA GLN A 247 -26.54 5.56 24.95
C GLN A 247 -25.60 4.49 24.47
N LEU A 248 -25.92 3.89 23.31
CA LEU A 248 -24.99 3.04 22.60
C LEU A 248 -23.77 3.86 22.17
N ARG A 249 -22.58 3.41 22.54
CA ARG A 249 -21.31 3.93 22.07
C ARG A 249 -20.74 2.99 21.03
N LEU A 250 -20.58 3.50 19.81
CA LEU A 250 -19.88 2.80 18.74
C LEU A 250 -18.47 3.38 18.55
N GLU A 251 -17.49 2.50 18.38
CA GLU A 251 -16.10 2.85 18.15
C GLU A 251 -15.62 2.20 16.84
N MET A 252 -15.03 2.99 15.96
CA MET A 252 -14.55 2.54 14.65
C MET A 252 -13.16 3.10 14.35
N GLN A 253 -12.30 2.30 13.74
CA GLN A 253 -11.09 2.83 13.10
C GLN A 253 -11.49 3.43 11.74
N PRO A 254 -11.07 4.67 11.42
CA PRO A 254 -11.31 5.26 10.11
C PRO A 254 -10.77 4.37 8.98
N PHE A 255 -11.44 4.39 7.84
CA PHE A 255 -11.02 3.63 6.66
C PHE A 255 -11.07 4.50 5.38
N GLY A 256 -10.25 4.13 4.39
CA GLY A 256 -10.14 4.88 3.14
C GLY A 256 -10.95 4.26 2.02
N VAL A 257 -11.66 5.10 1.23
CA VAL A 257 -12.35 4.70 -0.01
C VAL A 257 -11.80 5.53 -1.16
N VAL A 258 -11.42 4.90 -2.28
CA VAL A 258 -10.91 5.60 -3.47
C VAL A 258 -11.94 6.64 -3.92
N ALA A 259 -11.50 7.87 -4.14
CA ALA A 259 -12.38 8.96 -4.53
C ALA A 259 -12.91 8.77 -5.97
N LYS A 260 -14.18 9.11 -6.20
CA LYS A 260 -14.87 8.91 -7.48
C LYS A 260 -14.25 9.70 -8.63
N ASP A 261 -13.97 10.97 -8.39
CA ASP A 261 -13.48 11.90 -9.42
C ASP A 261 -11.96 12.09 -9.39
N ASN A 262 -11.30 11.62 -8.33
CA ASN A 262 -9.86 11.77 -8.08
C ASN A 262 -9.25 10.42 -7.67
N GLU A 263 -9.05 9.51 -8.61
CA GLU A 263 -8.61 8.12 -8.35
C GLU A 263 -7.23 8.00 -7.66
N ALA A 264 -6.43 9.07 -7.69
CA ALA A 264 -5.17 9.14 -6.95
C ALA A 264 -5.36 9.36 -5.45
N TYR A 265 -6.57 9.67 -5.00
CA TYR A 265 -6.89 10.01 -3.63
C TYR A 265 -7.91 9.06 -3.02
N LYS A 266 -7.98 9.07 -1.69
CA LYS A 266 -9.00 8.38 -0.89
C LYS A 266 -9.71 9.38 0.01
N TRP A 267 -11.03 9.23 0.15
CA TRP A 267 -11.78 9.82 1.25
C TRP A 267 -11.62 8.95 2.50
N ILE A 268 -11.26 9.56 3.62
CA ILE A 268 -11.18 8.89 4.91
C ILE A 268 -12.49 9.06 5.64
N TYR A 269 -13.23 7.96 5.78
CA TYR A 269 -14.50 7.92 6.48
C TYR A 269 -14.29 7.66 7.96
N SER A 270 -15.00 8.44 8.76
CA SER A 270 -15.08 8.34 10.22
C SER A 270 -16.52 8.06 10.66
N LEU A 271 -16.68 7.67 11.91
CA LEU A 271 -17.98 7.42 12.52
C LEU A 271 -18.45 8.67 13.26
N GLY A 272 -19.67 9.12 12.98
CA GLY A 272 -20.31 10.23 13.63
C GLY A 272 -21.67 9.85 14.22
N TYR A 273 -22.12 10.61 15.20
CA TYR A 273 -23.43 10.48 15.79
C TYR A 273 -24.26 11.74 15.48
N ASN A 274 -25.42 11.54 14.88
CA ASN A 274 -26.39 12.61 14.59
C ASN A 274 -27.56 12.46 15.55
N ASP A 275 -27.79 13.48 16.35
CA ASP A 275 -28.94 13.66 17.21
C ASP A 275 -29.78 14.80 16.63
N GLU A 276 -30.77 14.48 15.84
CA GLU A 276 -31.65 15.49 15.26
C GLU A 276 -32.56 16.05 16.36
N GLU A 277 -32.37 17.32 16.73
CA GLU A 277 -33.18 18.02 17.74
C GLU A 277 -34.69 18.05 17.42
N GLN A 278 -35.09 17.79 16.17
CA GLN A 278 -36.48 17.79 15.71
C GLN A 278 -37.02 16.44 15.25
N GLY A 279 -36.18 15.41 15.15
CA GLY A 279 -36.51 14.06 14.70
C GLY A 279 -36.66 13.07 15.84
N SER A 280 -37.33 11.96 15.53
CA SER A 280 -37.52 10.85 16.47
C SER A 280 -36.44 9.78 16.40
N GLN A 281 -35.36 10.04 15.67
CA GLN A 281 -34.33 9.04 15.41
C GLN A 281 -32.95 9.56 15.77
N ARG A 282 -32.15 8.69 16.39
CA ARG A 282 -30.73 8.89 16.65
C ARG A 282 -29.95 7.98 15.70
N THR A 283 -28.95 8.50 15.01
CA THR A 283 -28.30 7.76 13.94
C THR A 283 -26.78 7.84 14.02
N TRP A 284 -26.13 6.68 14.00
CA TRP A 284 -24.69 6.58 13.76
C TRP A 284 -24.45 6.54 12.25
N VAL A 285 -23.59 7.43 11.76
CA VAL A 285 -23.34 7.65 10.34
C VAL A 285 -21.86 7.57 10.01
N LEU A 286 -21.57 7.13 8.78
CA LEU A 286 -20.25 7.31 8.17
C LEU A 286 -20.19 8.66 7.47
N TYR A 287 -19.15 9.43 7.72
CA TYR A 287 -18.90 10.73 7.10
C TYR A 287 -17.40 10.95 6.86
N ASN A 288 -17.06 11.89 5.99
CA ASN A 288 -15.69 12.26 5.69
C ASN A 288 -15.46 13.78 5.68
N SER A 289 -16.49 14.56 6.00
CA SER A 289 -16.41 16.03 6.07
C SER A 289 -17.34 16.55 7.17
N ASP A 290 -16.85 17.49 7.98
CA ASP A 290 -17.67 18.14 9.00
C ASP A 290 -18.57 19.23 8.42
N ASP A 291 -19.75 19.46 9.03
CA ASP A 291 -20.74 20.47 8.59
C ASP A 291 -20.25 21.92 8.76
N LYS A 292 -19.10 22.14 9.39
CA LYS A 292 -18.49 23.46 9.60
C LYS A 292 -18.00 24.14 8.32
N ASP A 293 -17.98 23.44 7.20
CA ASP A 293 -17.53 23.95 5.90
C ASP A 293 -18.52 24.95 5.25
N HIS A 294 -19.60 25.34 5.94
CA HIS A 294 -20.56 26.35 5.46
C HIS A 294 -20.13 27.80 5.68
N TYR A 295 -18.95 28.03 6.27
CA TYR A 295 -18.38 29.37 6.36
C TYR A 295 -17.43 29.57 5.18
N GLU A 296 -17.80 30.44 4.22
CA GLU A 296 -16.87 30.88 3.16
C GLU A 296 -15.64 31.52 3.79
N PRO A 297 -14.47 30.89 3.75
CA PRO A 297 -13.27 31.56 4.22
C PRO A 297 -12.79 32.49 3.12
N LEU A 298 -12.47 33.72 3.50
CA LEU A 298 -11.71 34.69 2.70
C LEU A 298 -10.24 34.24 2.43
N VAL A 299 -9.91 33.01 2.71
CA VAL A 299 -8.64 32.33 2.47
C VAL A 299 -8.94 31.06 1.66
N PRO A 300 -8.20 30.74 0.58
CA PRO A 300 -8.43 29.50 -0.17
C PRO A 300 -8.37 28.32 0.79
N PRO A 301 -9.29 27.36 0.66
CA PRO A 301 -9.42 26.25 1.59
C PRO A 301 -8.06 25.52 1.68
N LYS A 302 -7.58 25.31 2.88
CA LYS A 302 -6.64 24.23 3.14
C LYS A 302 -7.26 22.97 2.54
N GLU A 303 -6.45 22.22 1.79
CA GLU A 303 -6.79 20.91 1.23
C GLU A 303 -7.74 20.16 2.16
N GLU A 304 -8.84 19.64 1.61
CA GLU A 304 -9.87 18.93 2.38
C GLU A 304 -9.19 17.89 3.26
N GLU A 305 -9.28 18.06 4.57
CA GLU A 305 -8.43 17.37 5.56
C GLU A 305 -8.52 15.83 5.49
N ASN A 306 -9.62 15.32 4.91
CA ASN A 306 -9.88 13.87 4.80
C ASN A 306 -9.73 13.31 3.37
N LEU A 307 -9.25 14.13 2.42
CA LEU A 307 -8.90 13.67 1.08
C LEU A 307 -7.38 13.47 0.99
N VAL A 308 -6.92 12.23 1.08
CA VAL A 308 -5.50 11.89 1.20
C VAL A 308 -4.98 11.20 -0.06
N LEU A 309 -3.73 11.52 -0.44
CA LEU A 309 -3.08 10.87 -1.56
C LEU A 309 -2.83 9.39 -1.25
N ARG A 310 -3.12 8.53 -2.20
CA ARG A 310 -2.81 7.10 -2.12
C ARG A 310 -1.29 6.87 -2.17
N PRO A 311 -0.72 6.06 -1.25
CA PRO A 311 0.72 5.84 -1.16
C PRO A 311 1.30 5.12 -2.38
N GLU A 312 0.47 4.41 -3.16
CA GLU A 312 0.86 3.76 -4.40
C GLU A 312 1.44 4.74 -5.42
N ALA A 313 1.04 6.02 -5.40
CA ALA A 313 1.60 7.07 -6.24
C ALA A 313 3.12 7.21 -6.03
N GLY A 314 3.55 7.31 -4.77
CA GLY A 314 4.97 7.40 -4.41
C GLY A 314 5.73 6.09 -4.68
N ALA A 315 5.13 4.95 -4.39
CA ALA A 315 5.71 3.64 -4.68
C ALA A 315 5.94 3.44 -6.19
N TYR A 316 5.00 3.89 -7.03
CA TYR A 316 5.13 3.84 -8.49
C TYR A 316 6.29 4.72 -8.98
N VAL A 317 6.39 5.96 -8.49
CA VAL A 317 7.49 6.86 -8.86
C VAL A 317 8.83 6.29 -8.40
N GLY A 318 8.91 5.75 -7.18
CA GLY A 318 10.12 5.11 -6.66
C GLY A 318 10.60 3.94 -7.53
N ALA A 319 9.69 3.10 -8.01
CA ALA A 319 10.03 2.00 -8.92
C ALA A 319 10.38 2.50 -10.33
N SER A 320 9.50 3.32 -10.93
CA SER A 320 9.62 3.73 -12.33
C SER A 320 10.78 4.70 -12.60
N GLN A 321 11.38 5.31 -11.57
CA GLN A 321 12.53 6.22 -11.66
C GLN A 321 13.83 5.60 -11.15
N SER A 322 13.82 4.38 -10.65
CA SER A 322 15.00 3.73 -10.05
C SER A 322 16.16 3.56 -11.02
N TRP A 323 15.87 3.33 -12.30
CA TRP A 323 16.84 3.15 -13.37
C TRP A 323 17.79 4.36 -13.55
N ALA A 324 17.40 5.58 -13.15
CA ALA A 324 18.25 6.77 -13.20
C ALA A 324 19.56 6.62 -12.41
N LYS A 325 19.64 5.68 -11.47
CA LYS A 325 20.87 5.32 -10.74
C LYS A 325 21.89 4.56 -11.59
N MET A 326 21.51 4.12 -12.80
CA MET A 326 22.42 3.55 -13.79
C MET A 326 23.30 4.60 -14.51
N HIS A 327 22.97 5.89 -14.41
CA HIS A 327 23.73 6.96 -15.03
C HIS A 327 25.17 6.95 -14.55
N MET A 328 26.09 7.35 -15.45
CA MET A 328 27.51 7.43 -15.19
C MET A 328 28.06 8.78 -15.62
N ARG A 329 29.12 9.18 -14.97
CA ARG A 329 30.06 10.23 -15.43
C ARG A 329 31.33 9.56 -15.90
N LEU A 330 32.20 10.29 -16.58
CA LEU A 330 33.51 9.80 -16.97
C LEU A 330 34.24 9.18 -15.78
N HIS A 331 34.36 9.91 -14.68
CA HIS A 331 35.08 9.49 -13.48
C HIS A 331 34.44 8.32 -12.72
N ASP A 332 33.16 8.02 -12.94
CA ASP A 332 32.47 6.91 -12.29
C ASP A 332 32.88 5.53 -12.83
N ARG A 333 33.59 5.47 -13.97
CA ARG A 333 34.05 4.21 -14.54
C ARG A 333 35.57 4.17 -14.77
N PHE A 334 36.24 5.33 -14.78
CA PHE A 334 37.64 5.35 -15.04
C PHE A 334 38.50 5.45 -13.78
N GLY A 335 37.99 6.03 -12.69
CA GLY A 335 38.88 6.56 -11.72
C GLY A 335 39.89 7.52 -12.42
N GLN A 336 41.00 7.78 -11.86
CA GLN A 336 42.07 8.46 -12.57
C GLN A 336 42.73 7.50 -13.58
N ALA A 337 42.35 7.64 -14.84
CA ALA A 337 42.79 6.71 -15.88
C ALA A 337 44.20 7.10 -16.41
N TYR A 338 45.19 6.71 -15.68
CA TYR A 338 46.54 6.70 -16.27
C TYR A 338 46.67 5.45 -17.12
N TYR A 339 46.66 5.65 -18.43
CA TYR A 339 46.96 4.58 -19.40
C TYR A 339 48.46 4.35 -19.58
N ILE A 340 49.26 5.27 -19.10
CA ILE A 340 50.70 5.08 -18.95
C ILE A 340 50.92 4.64 -17.52
N ASP A 341 51.43 3.42 -17.33
CA ASP A 341 51.75 2.89 -16.00
C ASP A 341 52.79 3.82 -15.32
N PRO A 342 52.45 4.45 -14.20
CA PRO A 342 53.38 5.37 -13.53
C PRO A 342 54.61 4.66 -12.93
N PHE A 343 54.67 3.32 -12.93
CA PHE A 343 55.76 2.55 -12.37
C PHE A 343 56.77 2.09 -13.46
N ASP A 344 56.29 1.76 -14.65
CA ASP A 344 57.14 1.27 -15.72
C ASP A 344 57.14 2.16 -16.97
N GLY A 345 56.25 3.13 -17.04
CA GLY A 345 56.08 4.05 -18.17
C GLY A 345 55.45 3.41 -19.42
N GLU A 346 54.96 2.17 -19.30
CA GLU A 346 54.33 1.44 -20.40
C GLU A 346 52.86 1.83 -20.59
N GLU A 347 52.43 1.86 -21.84
CA GLU A 347 51.06 2.08 -22.22
C GLU A 347 50.25 0.78 -22.07
N LYS A 348 49.22 0.77 -21.21
CA LYS A 348 48.35 -0.39 -21.01
C LYS A 348 47.13 -0.29 -21.96
N PRO A 349 47.00 -1.19 -22.92
CA PRO A 349 46.04 -1.00 -24.03
C PRO A 349 44.60 -1.33 -23.74
N ALA A 350 44.30 -2.14 -22.71
CA ALA A 350 42.96 -2.57 -22.35
C ALA A 350 42.72 -2.55 -20.84
N ALA A 351 41.50 -2.31 -20.47
CA ALA A 351 41.12 -2.36 -19.05
C ALA A 351 39.71 -2.89 -18.88
N ALA A 352 39.50 -3.61 -17.78
CA ALA A 352 38.18 -3.99 -17.31
C ALA A 352 37.86 -3.27 -15.98
N TRP A 353 36.64 -2.92 -15.78
CA TRP A 353 36.20 -2.23 -14.55
C TRP A 353 34.91 -2.79 -14.01
N VAL A 354 34.74 -2.69 -12.71
CA VAL A 354 33.49 -2.96 -12.01
C VAL A 354 33.21 -1.83 -11.03
N ARG A 355 31.97 -1.40 -10.94
CA ARG A 355 31.51 -0.46 -9.92
C ARG A 355 30.25 -0.96 -9.22
N GLN A 356 30.15 -0.64 -7.95
CA GLN A 356 28.99 -0.86 -7.11
C GLN A 356 28.51 0.48 -6.57
N VAL A 357 27.22 0.78 -6.74
CA VAL A 357 26.58 2.01 -6.24
C VAL A 357 25.47 1.63 -5.27
N GLY A 358 25.46 2.23 -4.10
CA GLY A 358 24.36 2.26 -3.17
C GLY A 358 23.74 3.65 -3.12
N SER A 359 22.41 3.75 -3.10
CA SER A 359 21.72 5.02 -3.07
C SER A 359 20.50 4.97 -2.15
N HIS A 360 20.35 5.98 -1.31
CA HIS A 360 19.16 6.20 -0.49
C HIS A 360 18.53 7.55 -0.90
N SER A 361 17.30 7.50 -1.36
CA SER A 361 16.57 8.69 -1.82
C SER A 361 15.33 8.92 -0.97
N HIS A 362 15.04 10.19 -0.70
CA HIS A 362 13.80 10.61 -0.05
C HIS A 362 13.14 11.70 -0.90
N PHE A 363 11.84 11.55 -1.15
CA PHE A 363 11.04 12.55 -1.84
C PHE A 363 9.60 12.57 -1.31
N ARG A 364 8.90 13.66 -1.62
CA ARG A 364 7.50 13.89 -1.27
C ARG A 364 6.69 14.08 -2.54
N MET A 365 5.37 13.90 -2.42
CA MET A 365 4.40 14.14 -3.49
C MET A 365 3.19 14.89 -2.96
N ALA A 366 2.48 15.61 -3.84
CA ALA A 366 1.26 16.37 -3.52
C ALA A 366 1.43 17.28 -2.29
N GLY A 367 2.46 18.15 -2.32
CA GLY A 367 2.69 19.09 -1.23
C GLY A 367 3.14 18.45 0.10
N GLY A 368 3.57 17.19 0.07
CA GLY A 368 4.04 16.46 1.25
C GLY A 368 3.03 15.47 1.83
N GLN A 369 1.87 15.29 1.21
CA GLN A 369 0.89 14.29 1.64
C GLN A 369 1.45 12.86 1.60
N SER A 370 2.33 12.56 0.64
CA SER A 370 3.07 11.30 0.61
C SER A 370 4.57 11.51 0.77
N LYS A 371 5.21 10.61 1.53
CA LYS A 371 6.67 10.56 1.74
C LYS A 371 7.17 9.20 1.29
N THR A 372 8.18 9.19 0.42
CA THR A 372 8.75 7.97 -0.14
C THR A 372 10.24 7.89 0.16
N HIS A 373 10.67 6.73 0.66
CA HIS A 373 12.06 6.33 0.81
C HIS A 373 12.38 5.26 -0.22
N SER A 374 13.52 5.38 -0.90
CA SER A 374 13.91 4.45 -1.95
C SER A 374 15.37 4.05 -1.78
N ASN A 375 15.63 2.76 -1.68
CA ASN A 375 16.96 2.17 -1.60
C ASN A 375 17.28 1.47 -2.91
N THR A 376 18.39 1.85 -3.54
CA THR A 376 18.82 1.29 -4.82
C THR A 376 20.23 0.78 -4.73
N ALA A 377 20.46 -0.41 -5.28
CA ALA A 377 21.79 -0.97 -5.51
C ALA A 377 21.98 -1.19 -7.01
N VAL A 378 23.12 -0.74 -7.52
CA VAL A 378 23.52 -0.90 -8.93
C VAL A 378 24.90 -1.54 -8.97
N THR A 379 25.03 -2.57 -9.78
CA THR A 379 26.32 -3.16 -10.15
C THR A 379 26.52 -2.98 -11.65
N GLN A 380 27.65 -2.41 -12.05
CA GLN A 380 28.02 -2.30 -13.47
C GLN A 380 29.42 -2.83 -13.67
N ILE A 381 29.60 -3.52 -14.80
CA ILE A 381 30.87 -4.07 -15.27
C ILE A 381 31.07 -3.65 -16.71
N GLY A 382 32.26 -3.28 -17.06
CA GLY A 382 32.60 -2.91 -18.44
C GLY A 382 34.07 -3.04 -18.74
N GLY A 383 34.44 -2.72 -19.96
CA GLY A 383 35.82 -2.74 -20.38
C GLY A 383 36.07 -1.95 -21.66
N ASP A 384 37.29 -1.46 -21.78
CA ASP A 384 37.79 -0.76 -22.92
C ASP A 384 38.12 -1.79 -24.01
N LEU A 385 37.55 -1.64 -25.21
CA LEU A 385 37.75 -2.52 -26.37
C LEU A 385 38.63 -1.88 -27.44
N LEU A 386 38.55 -0.54 -27.52
CA LEU A 386 39.23 0.24 -28.55
C LEU A 386 39.97 1.36 -27.85
N ARG A 387 41.25 1.52 -28.22
CA ARG A 387 42.06 2.65 -27.83
C ARG A 387 43.02 2.97 -28.98
N ASN A 388 43.05 4.23 -29.38
CA ASN A 388 43.96 4.67 -30.41
C ASN A 388 44.12 6.20 -30.38
N GLU A 389 45.03 6.71 -31.14
CA GLU A 389 45.23 8.12 -31.41
C GLU A 389 44.52 8.49 -32.72
N PHE A 390 43.74 9.57 -32.67
CA PHE A 390 43.11 10.11 -33.89
C PHE A 390 44.07 10.99 -34.65
N ASN A 391 44.90 11.74 -33.95
CA ASN A 391 46.04 12.52 -34.44
C ASN A 391 46.99 12.81 -33.26
N GLU A 392 48.04 13.62 -33.48
CA GLU A 392 49.04 13.95 -32.45
C GLU A 392 48.43 14.57 -31.17
N ASP A 393 47.27 15.25 -31.27
CA ASP A 393 46.62 15.95 -30.17
C ASP A 393 45.45 15.18 -29.53
N TRP A 394 44.82 14.28 -30.28
CA TRP A 394 43.57 13.64 -29.88
C TRP A 394 43.68 12.12 -29.78
N LYS A 395 43.23 11.61 -28.65
CA LYS A 395 43.13 10.18 -28.35
C LYS A 395 41.69 9.78 -28.10
N TYR A 396 41.37 8.52 -28.35
CA TYR A 396 40.04 8.00 -28.06
C TYR A 396 40.05 6.62 -27.37
N ILE A 397 39.02 6.39 -26.57
CA ILE A 397 38.73 5.12 -25.92
C ILE A 397 37.29 4.77 -26.25
N GLY A 398 37.05 3.51 -26.59
CA GLY A 398 35.71 2.98 -26.76
C GLY A 398 35.55 1.67 -26.03
N GLY A 399 34.37 1.43 -25.49
CA GLY A 399 34.12 0.22 -24.71
C GLY A 399 32.65 -0.14 -24.59
N VAL A 400 32.42 -1.24 -23.89
CA VAL A 400 31.08 -1.78 -23.61
C VAL A 400 30.89 -1.97 -22.13
N PHE A 401 29.62 -1.97 -21.70
CA PHE A 401 29.30 -2.26 -20.31
C PHE A 401 27.92 -2.92 -20.15
N ALA A 402 27.76 -3.63 -19.05
CA ALA A 402 26.51 -4.19 -18.61
C ALA A 402 26.24 -3.80 -17.15
N GLY A 403 24.98 -3.79 -16.75
CA GLY A 403 24.62 -3.48 -15.38
C GLY A 403 23.37 -4.18 -14.89
N GLY A 404 23.33 -4.41 -13.59
CA GLY A 404 22.16 -4.89 -12.85
C GLY A 404 21.69 -3.85 -11.84
N LEU A 405 20.39 -3.76 -11.64
CA LEU A 405 19.75 -2.86 -10.70
C LEU A 405 18.80 -3.65 -9.78
N TYR A 406 18.83 -3.31 -8.53
CA TYR A 406 17.83 -3.69 -7.55
C TYR A 406 17.38 -2.46 -6.76
N ASN A 407 16.07 -2.23 -6.71
CA ASN A 407 15.48 -1.13 -5.95
C ASN A 407 14.33 -1.63 -5.07
N ARG A 408 14.19 -1.00 -3.92
CA ARG A 408 13.04 -1.14 -3.03
C ARG A 408 12.63 0.22 -2.51
N SER A 409 11.34 0.55 -2.64
CA SER A 409 10.79 1.80 -2.12
C SER A 409 9.65 1.52 -1.14
N ASP A 410 9.53 2.41 -0.16
CA ASP A 410 8.46 2.44 0.84
C ASP A 410 7.85 3.83 0.80
N SER A 411 6.57 3.92 0.51
CA SER A 411 5.82 5.17 0.40
C SER A 411 4.72 5.21 1.45
N ARG A 412 4.59 6.32 2.14
CA ARG A 412 3.63 6.51 3.23
C ARG A 412 2.86 7.80 3.03
N SER A 413 1.55 7.68 3.20
CA SER A 413 0.61 8.78 3.36
C SER A 413 -0.22 8.51 4.61
N TRP A 414 -1.52 8.38 4.51
CA TRP A 414 -2.37 7.82 5.57
C TRP A 414 -2.10 6.31 5.74
N ASP A 415 -1.92 5.61 4.62
CA ASP A 415 -1.52 4.19 4.54
C ASP A 415 -0.07 4.04 4.05
N SER A 416 0.35 2.82 3.78
CA SER A 416 1.65 2.51 3.21
C SER A 416 1.56 1.63 1.97
N ALA A 417 2.44 1.90 1.00
CA ALA A 417 2.65 1.07 -0.16
C ALA A 417 4.15 0.82 -0.36
N LYS A 418 4.46 -0.33 -0.93
CA LYS A 418 5.84 -0.73 -1.22
C LYS A 418 6.01 -1.04 -2.69
N SER A 419 7.22 -0.84 -3.18
CA SER A 419 7.58 -1.27 -4.52
C SER A 419 8.95 -1.94 -4.56
N ARG A 420 9.13 -2.71 -5.61
CA ARG A 420 10.40 -3.30 -6.00
C ARG A 420 10.60 -3.13 -7.49
N SER A 421 11.83 -2.80 -7.89
CA SER A 421 12.26 -2.79 -9.28
C SER A 421 13.57 -3.56 -9.39
N ASP A 422 13.67 -4.46 -10.33
CA ASP A 422 14.90 -5.16 -10.68
C ASP A 422 15.03 -5.22 -12.20
N GLY A 423 16.26 -5.14 -12.68
CA GLY A 423 16.50 -5.11 -14.10
C GLY A 423 17.97 -5.08 -14.49
N TYR A 424 18.17 -5.02 -15.77
CA TYR A 424 19.50 -5.02 -16.37
C TYR A 424 19.61 -3.98 -17.48
N SER A 425 20.85 -3.64 -17.80
CA SER A 425 21.19 -2.74 -18.90
C SER A 425 22.42 -3.22 -19.65
N LEU A 426 22.48 -2.84 -20.92
CA LEU A 426 23.64 -3.01 -21.78
C LEU A 426 23.94 -1.69 -22.46
N GLY A 427 25.21 -1.36 -22.62
CA GLY A 427 25.60 -0.09 -23.22
C GLY A 427 26.99 -0.08 -23.83
N VAL A 428 27.24 1.00 -24.53
CA VAL A 428 28.53 1.32 -25.13
C VAL A 428 28.96 2.71 -24.72
N TYR A 429 30.23 2.97 -24.70
CA TYR A 429 30.77 4.30 -24.42
C TYR A 429 31.95 4.66 -25.34
N GLY A 430 32.21 5.95 -25.46
CA GLY A 430 33.35 6.50 -26.15
C GLY A 430 33.79 7.80 -25.51
N THR A 431 35.10 7.97 -25.35
CA THR A 431 35.72 9.16 -24.80
C THR A 431 36.78 9.66 -25.77
N LEU A 432 36.68 10.92 -26.17
CA LEU A 432 37.70 11.66 -26.88
C LEU A 432 38.40 12.58 -25.86
N TYR A 433 39.73 12.67 -25.93
CA TYR A 433 40.46 13.51 -24.99
C TYR A 433 41.78 14.00 -25.59
N THR A 434 42.29 15.11 -25.03
CA THR A 434 43.61 15.63 -25.29
C THR A 434 44.54 15.27 -24.12
N GLY A 435 45.87 15.37 -24.35
CA GLY A 435 46.82 15.06 -23.26
C GLY A 435 47.07 13.57 -23.08
N ASN A 436 47.57 13.19 -21.89
CA ASN A 436 47.98 11.82 -21.62
C ASN A 436 46.84 10.96 -21.04
N SER A 437 45.80 11.60 -20.50
CA SER A 437 44.64 10.93 -19.96
C SER A 437 43.41 11.81 -20.09
N PRO A 438 42.17 11.27 -19.94
CA PRO A 438 40.96 12.08 -19.91
C PRO A 438 40.93 13.14 -18.79
N ASP A 439 41.76 12.99 -17.74
CA ASP A 439 41.91 13.95 -16.66
C ASP A 439 43.01 15.02 -16.93
N ASP A 440 43.61 14.99 -18.11
CA ASP A 440 44.69 15.93 -18.51
C ASP A 440 44.27 16.67 -19.76
N GLY A 441 43.73 17.88 -19.62
CA GLY A 441 43.24 18.69 -20.70
C GLY A 441 41.76 18.60 -20.98
N PHE A 442 41.36 18.64 -22.23
CA PHE A 442 39.96 18.62 -22.66
C PHE A 442 39.49 17.20 -22.95
N TYR A 443 38.25 16.91 -22.55
CA TYR A 443 37.59 15.65 -22.90
C TYR A 443 36.14 15.85 -23.34
N VAL A 444 35.68 14.91 -24.18
CA VAL A 444 34.27 14.67 -24.48
C VAL A 444 33.98 13.18 -24.27
N ASP A 445 33.05 12.89 -23.41
CA ASP A 445 32.59 11.54 -23.10
C ASP A 445 31.14 11.33 -23.50
N SER A 446 30.84 10.20 -24.10
CA SER A 446 29.47 9.84 -24.46
C SER A 446 29.21 8.36 -24.18
N TRP A 447 28.00 8.05 -23.72
CA TRP A 447 27.57 6.67 -23.61
C TRP A 447 26.11 6.53 -24.03
N LEU A 448 25.77 5.34 -24.52
CA LEU A 448 24.43 4.90 -24.86
C LEU A 448 24.13 3.62 -24.15
N LEU A 449 22.97 3.54 -23.53
CA LEU A 449 22.54 2.43 -22.70
C LEU A 449 21.11 2.03 -23.09
N PHE A 450 20.84 0.73 -23.20
CA PHE A 450 19.49 0.18 -23.22
C PHE A 450 19.23 -0.57 -21.92
N GLY A 451 18.09 -0.29 -21.28
CA GLY A 451 17.68 -0.95 -20.03
C GLY A 451 16.30 -1.58 -20.11
N ARG A 452 16.11 -2.64 -19.32
CA ARG A 452 14.83 -3.30 -19.09
C ARG A 452 14.67 -3.64 -17.61
N TYR A 453 13.53 -3.25 -17.04
CA TYR A 453 13.26 -3.35 -15.61
C TYR A 453 11.88 -3.93 -15.36
N ASP A 454 11.78 -4.87 -14.44
CA ASP A 454 10.53 -5.45 -13.95
C ASP A 454 10.17 -4.79 -12.62
N ASN A 455 8.97 -4.22 -12.55
CA ASN A 455 8.48 -3.45 -11.41
C ASN A 455 7.29 -4.15 -10.78
N LYS A 456 7.20 -4.10 -9.45
CA LYS A 456 6.09 -4.62 -8.66
C LYS A 456 5.71 -3.62 -7.58
N ILE A 457 4.40 -3.39 -7.41
CA ILE A 457 3.83 -2.54 -6.35
C ILE A 457 2.83 -3.37 -5.56
N TRP A 458 2.74 -3.12 -4.25
CA TRP A 458 1.76 -3.72 -3.34
C TRP A 458 1.52 -2.81 -2.14
N SER A 459 0.33 -2.89 -1.58
CA SER A 459 -0.06 -2.30 -0.29
C SER A 459 -1.04 -3.25 0.40
N ASP A 460 -1.53 -2.87 1.56
CA ASP A 460 -2.55 -3.64 2.27
C ASP A 460 -3.92 -3.53 1.58
N ASP A 461 -4.16 -2.45 0.82
CA ASP A 461 -5.43 -2.18 0.15
C ASP A 461 -5.54 -2.77 -1.25
N ILE A 462 -4.43 -3.01 -1.94
CA ILE A 462 -4.44 -3.50 -3.32
C ILE A 462 -3.67 -4.80 -3.48
N SER A 463 -4.21 -5.69 -4.30
CA SER A 463 -3.48 -6.85 -4.77
C SER A 463 -2.22 -6.43 -5.52
N PRO A 464 -1.10 -7.15 -5.35
CA PRO A 464 0.14 -6.82 -6.03
C PRO A 464 -0.01 -6.77 -7.55
N PHE A 465 0.39 -5.66 -8.17
CA PHE A 465 0.44 -5.54 -9.62
C PHE A 465 1.85 -5.29 -10.14
N LYS A 466 2.08 -5.62 -11.42
CA LYS A 466 3.39 -5.58 -12.07
C LYS A 466 3.34 -4.78 -13.35
N PHE A 467 4.44 -4.11 -13.68
CA PHE A 467 4.66 -3.45 -14.96
C PHE A 467 6.12 -3.49 -15.35
N LYS A 468 6.42 -3.27 -16.64
CA LYS A 468 7.77 -3.24 -17.16
C LYS A 468 8.15 -1.85 -17.58
N SER A 469 9.43 -1.50 -17.39
CA SER A 469 10.03 -0.28 -17.93
C SER A 469 11.17 -0.67 -18.86
N HIS A 470 11.31 0.02 -19.99
CA HIS A 470 12.40 -0.19 -20.92
C HIS A 470 12.65 1.06 -21.78
N GLY A 471 13.84 1.18 -22.29
CA GLY A 471 14.19 2.28 -23.19
C GLY A 471 15.68 2.55 -23.29
N TRP A 472 15.99 3.54 -24.12
CA TRP A 472 17.33 4.02 -24.35
C TRP A 472 17.62 5.24 -23.48
N VAL A 473 18.87 5.35 -23.04
CA VAL A 473 19.40 6.53 -22.37
C VAL A 473 20.70 6.91 -23.05
N TRP A 474 20.89 8.19 -23.29
CA TRP A 474 22.08 8.72 -23.93
C TRP A 474 22.64 9.89 -23.12
N SER A 475 23.96 9.98 -23.05
CA SER A 475 24.69 11.03 -22.35
C SER A 475 25.82 11.60 -23.17
N VAL A 476 26.04 12.89 -23.03
CA VAL A 476 27.25 13.59 -23.45
C VAL A 476 27.77 14.40 -22.27
N GLU A 477 29.05 14.28 -21.99
CA GLU A 477 29.76 15.00 -20.94
C GLU A 477 31.02 15.64 -21.50
N THR A 478 31.38 16.79 -21.02
CA THR A 478 32.62 17.48 -21.37
C THR A 478 33.23 18.16 -20.17
N GLY A 479 34.54 18.29 -20.15
CA GLY A 479 35.27 19.01 -19.12
C GLY A 479 36.65 19.40 -19.59
N TYR A 480 37.29 20.26 -18.85
CA TYR A 480 38.63 20.75 -19.10
C TYR A 480 39.42 20.86 -17.80
N THR A 481 40.58 20.19 -17.74
CA THR A 481 41.45 20.19 -16.55
C THR A 481 42.43 21.34 -16.59
N ILE A 482 42.41 22.18 -15.57
CA ILE A 482 43.26 23.37 -15.42
C ILE A 482 44.19 23.15 -14.23
N PRO A 483 45.50 23.04 -14.42
CA PRO A 483 46.45 23.06 -13.32
C PRO A 483 46.40 24.41 -12.60
N ILE A 484 46.21 24.40 -11.26
CA ILE A 484 46.10 25.63 -10.48
C ILE A 484 47.25 25.82 -9.49
N GLY A 485 48.06 24.83 -9.26
CA GLY A 485 49.25 24.96 -8.44
C GLY A 485 49.77 23.65 -7.90
N GLU A 486 50.89 23.76 -7.21
CA GLU A 486 51.58 22.67 -6.55
C GLU A 486 51.82 23.04 -5.08
N SER A 487 51.75 22.06 -4.20
CA SER A 487 52.10 22.20 -2.80
C SER A 487 53.00 21.04 -2.36
N GLY A 488 53.87 21.31 -1.37
CA GLY A 488 54.90 20.40 -0.91
C GLY A 488 56.31 20.94 -1.18
N THR A 489 57.23 20.61 -0.29
CA THR A 489 58.61 21.15 -0.33
C THR A 489 59.64 20.19 -0.89
N LYS A 490 59.26 18.93 -1.13
CA LYS A 490 60.13 17.84 -1.61
C LYS A 490 59.40 16.98 -2.62
N ASP A 491 60.11 16.36 -3.53
CA ASP A 491 59.53 15.54 -4.58
C ASP A 491 58.69 14.35 -4.08
N TYR A 492 58.94 13.89 -2.86
CA TYR A 492 58.18 12.79 -2.24
C TYR A 492 56.91 13.24 -1.47
N ASN A 493 56.61 14.54 -1.38
CA ASN A 493 55.37 15.07 -0.77
C ASN A 493 54.67 16.11 -1.66
N LYS A 494 54.88 16.02 -2.96
CA LYS A 494 54.30 16.94 -3.93
C LYS A 494 52.83 16.62 -4.19
N LEU A 495 51.98 17.63 -4.01
CA LEU A 495 50.56 17.59 -4.39
C LEU A 495 50.35 18.54 -5.57
N ILE A 496 49.76 18.04 -6.62
CA ILE A 496 49.33 18.82 -7.79
C ILE A 496 47.85 19.09 -7.65
N TRP A 497 47.49 20.37 -7.67
CA TRP A 497 46.12 20.80 -7.61
C TRP A 497 45.60 21.13 -8.99
N THR A 498 44.42 20.58 -9.34
CA THR A 498 43.75 20.86 -10.60
C THR A 498 42.30 21.22 -10.38
N PHE A 499 41.79 22.11 -11.21
CA PHE A 499 40.39 22.53 -11.25
C PHE A 499 39.79 22.09 -12.58
N GLN A 500 38.64 21.39 -12.52
CA GLN A 500 38.00 20.84 -13.70
C GLN A 500 36.54 21.28 -13.76
N PRO A 501 36.19 22.32 -14.54
CA PRO A 501 34.81 22.61 -14.89
C PRO A 501 34.27 21.51 -15.80
N GLU A 502 33.01 21.11 -15.57
CA GLU A 502 32.35 20.02 -16.29
C GLU A 502 30.87 20.30 -16.52
N ALA A 503 30.39 19.80 -17.65
CA ALA A 503 28.97 19.82 -17.99
C ALA A 503 28.54 18.47 -18.59
N GLN A 504 27.36 18.01 -18.25
CA GLN A 504 26.80 16.76 -18.77
C GLN A 504 25.34 16.97 -19.12
N LEU A 505 24.93 16.40 -20.25
CA LEU A 505 23.54 16.32 -20.69
C LEU A 505 23.16 14.86 -20.84
N VAL A 506 22.07 14.46 -20.19
CA VAL A 506 21.55 13.10 -20.26
C VAL A 506 20.11 13.16 -20.75
N TRP A 507 19.83 12.44 -21.85
CA TRP A 507 18.47 12.21 -22.32
C TRP A 507 17.97 10.85 -21.87
N ASP A 508 16.82 10.83 -21.21
CA ASP A 508 16.18 9.67 -20.60
C ASP A 508 14.93 9.24 -21.38
N GLY A 509 15.06 8.21 -22.19
CA GLY A 509 13.97 7.65 -22.98
C GLY A 509 13.34 6.38 -22.38
N VAL A 510 13.63 6.03 -21.11
CA VAL A 510 13.01 4.86 -20.45
C VAL A 510 11.56 5.14 -20.10
N LYS A 511 10.67 4.24 -20.55
CA LYS A 511 9.22 4.36 -20.34
C LYS A 511 8.67 3.12 -19.66
N ALA A 512 7.81 3.35 -18.67
CA ALA A 512 7.03 2.30 -18.03
C ALA A 512 5.75 2.02 -18.81
N ASN A 513 5.42 0.75 -18.97
CA ASN A 513 4.12 0.33 -19.48
C ASN A 513 3.02 0.75 -18.51
N SER A 514 1.84 1.08 -19.02
CA SER A 514 0.68 1.31 -18.17
C SER A 514 0.26 0.01 -17.49
N ALA A 515 -0.22 0.12 -16.26
CA ALA A 515 -0.75 -0.99 -15.47
C ALA A 515 -2.01 -0.56 -14.74
N ASN A 516 -2.83 -1.51 -14.33
CA ASN A 516 -4.00 -1.26 -13.51
C ASN A 516 -3.83 -1.97 -12.17
N ASP A 517 -4.33 -1.35 -11.10
CA ASP A 517 -4.46 -1.99 -9.80
C ASP A 517 -5.77 -2.79 -9.68
N SER A 518 -6.02 -3.40 -8.51
CA SER A 518 -7.23 -4.17 -8.23
C SER A 518 -8.51 -3.34 -8.17
N PHE A 519 -8.41 -2.02 -8.01
CA PHE A 519 -9.55 -1.10 -8.11
C PHE A 519 -9.84 -0.65 -9.55
N GLY A 520 -9.04 -1.08 -10.55
CA GLY A 520 -9.17 -0.66 -11.94
C GLY A 520 -8.50 0.68 -12.25
N THR A 521 -7.88 1.35 -11.28
CA THR A 521 -7.15 2.61 -11.50
C THR A 521 -5.95 2.37 -12.41
N LYS A 522 -5.86 3.15 -13.48
CA LYS A 522 -4.80 3.06 -14.48
C LYS A 522 -3.61 3.94 -14.13
N TYR A 523 -2.42 3.35 -14.06
CA TYR A 523 -1.15 4.03 -13.79
C TYR A 523 -0.40 4.28 -15.08
N ARG A 524 0.10 5.52 -15.25
CA ARG A 524 0.99 5.94 -16.34
C ARG A 524 2.13 6.78 -15.80
N GLN A 525 3.32 6.57 -16.33
CA GLN A 525 4.49 7.37 -15.98
C GLN A 525 4.36 8.79 -16.55
N LEU A 526 4.71 9.79 -15.75
CA LEU A 526 4.89 11.19 -16.16
C LEU A 526 6.36 11.57 -16.12
N GLY A 527 6.72 12.58 -16.93
CA GLY A 527 8.10 13.08 -17.00
C GLY A 527 9.02 12.21 -17.85
N THR A 528 8.49 11.39 -18.76
CA THR A 528 9.27 10.64 -19.76
C THR A 528 9.96 11.56 -20.75
N ASP A 529 11.01 11.05 -21.41
CA ASP A 529 11.87 11.84 -22.31
C ASP A 529 12.42 13.10 -21.61
N ASN A 530 12.89 12.91 -20.36
CA ASN A 530 13.50 13.97 -19.58
C ASN A 530 14.91 14.25 -20.06
N VAL A 531 15.29 15.52 -20.09
CA VAL A 531 16.68 15.95 -20.31
C VAL A 531 17.21 16.49 -18.98
N THR A 532 18.25 15.86 -18.48
CA THR A 532 19.00 16.30 -17.30
C THR A 532 20.24 17.03 -17.72
N LEU A 533 20.37 18.30 -17.32
CA LEU A 533 21.59 19.09 -17.43
C LEU A 533 22.28 19.12 -16.08
N ARG A 534 23.57 18.76 -16.04
CA ARG A 534 24.47 18.94 -14.91
C ARG A 534 25.56 19.92 -15.29
N VAL A 535 25.83 20.90 -14.48
CA VAL A 535 26.95 21.82 -14.61
C VAL A 535 27.62 21.93 -13.25
N GLY A 536 28.93 21.80 -13.23
CA GLY A 536 29.68 21.83 -11.99
C GLY A 536 31.15 21.98 -12.16
N ALA A 537 31.86 21.78 -11.08
CA ALA A 537 33.31 21.80 -11.07
C ALA A 537 33.86 20.83 -10.02
N ARG A 538 35.01 20.29 -10.33
CA ARG A 538 35.75 19.34 -9.51
C ARG A 538 37.13 19.93 -9.17
N LEU A 539 37.50 19.85 -7.90
CA LEU A 539 38.83 20.21 -7.42
C LEU A 539 39.55 18.91 -7.04
N HIS A 540 40.69 18.68 -7.65
CA HIS A 540 41.50 17.50 -7.41
C HIS A 540 42.79 17.87 -6.66
N ALA A 541 43.22 16.95 -5.79
CA ALA A 541 44.53 16.96 -5.14
C ALA A 541 45.22 15.64 -5.49
N ASN A 542 46.15 15.68 -6.42
CA ASN A 542 46.88 14.50 -6.92
C ASN A 542 48.20 14.37 -6.18
N TYR A 543 48.42 13.27 -5.49
CA TYR A 543 49.64 12.95 -4.77
C TYR A 543 50.53 12.07 -5.61
N MET A 544 51.55 12.69 -6.25
CA MET A 544 52.61 11.99 -6.97
C MET A 544 52.11 10.95 -7.99
N ASN A 545 50.97 11.18 -8.64
CA ASN A 545 50.33 10.23 -9.54
C ASN A 545 49.99 8.82 -8.93
N LYS A 546 50.06 8.69 -7.60
CA LYS A 546 49.75 7.42 -6.88
C LYS A 546 48.36 7.40 -6.30
N GLY A 547 47.80 8.57 -6.02
CA GLY A 547 46.47 8.70 -5.48
C GLY A 547 45.91 10.10 -5.66
N LEU A 548 44.61 10.20 -5.68
CA LEU A 548 43.89 11.43 -5.91
C LEU A 548 42.74 11.54 -4.89
N GLY A 549 42.66 12.71 -4.27
CA GLY A 549 41.45 13.12 -3.55
C GLY A 549 40.70 14.18 -4.30
N PHE A 550 39.38 14.19 -4.26
CA PHE A 550 38.59 15.20 -4.93
C PHE A 550 37.38 15.65 -4.12
N ILE A 551 36.94 16.86 -4.39
CA ILE A 551 35.64 17.39 -4.04
C ILE A 551 34.98 17.96 -5.29
N GLU A 552 33.66 17.85 -5.39
CA GLU A 552 32.91 18.24 -6.59
C GLU A 552 31.59 18.87 -6.18
N GLY A 553 31.24 20.00 -6.80
CA GLY A 553 29.95 20.68 -6.60
C GLY A 553 29.23 20.82 -7.93
N ASN A 554 27.93 20.46 -7.97
CA ASN A 554 27.11 20.50 -9.17
C ASN A 554 25.78 21.18 -8.94
N TRP A 555 25.26 21.80 -9.99
CA TRP A 555 23.86 22.11 -10.19
C TRP A 555 23.27 21.16 -11.23
N ILE A 556 22.11 20.58 -10.91
CA ILE A 556 21.42 19.61 -11.77
C ILE A 556 20.02 20.15 -12.06
N HIS A 557 19.65 20.17 -13.34
CA HIS A 557 18.34 20.56 -13.81
C HIS A 557 17.67 19.48 -14.63
N ASN A 558 16.47 19.06 -14.20
CA ASN A 558 15.60 18.15 -14.94
C ASN A 558 14.57 18.96 -15.74
N SER A 559 14.51 18.78 -17.05
CA SER A 559 13.55 19.48 -17.94
C SER A 559 12.10 19.15 -17.61
N LYS A 560 11.84 17.95 -17.06
CA LYS A 560 10.51 17.47 -16.68
C LYS A 560 10.47 17.05 -15.22
N LYS A 561 9.29 17.13 -14.62
CA LYS A 561 9.04 16.60 -13.28
C LYS A 561 8.65 15.12 -13.40
N ALA A 562 9.29 14.26 -12.61
CA ALA A 562 8.87 12.87 -12.46
C ALA A 562 7.51 12.82 -11.74
N GLY A 563 6.68 11.85 -12.10
CA GLY A 563 5.36 11.70 -11.51
C GLY A 563 4.62 10.47 -12.02
N VAL A 564 3.38 10.37 -11.63
CA VAL A 564 2.44 9.34 -12.04
C VAL A 564 1.09 9.96 -12.39
N GLN A 565 0.46 9.46 -13.42
CA GLN A 565 -0.96 9.67 -13.66
C GLN A 565 -1.72 8.44 -13.16
N MET A 566 -2.68 8.64 -12.25
CA MET A 566 -3.58 7.63 -11.73
C MET A 566 -5.01 7.99 -12.15
N GLY A 567 -5.61 7.16 -13.03
CA GLY A 567 -6.85 7.54 -13.71
C GLY A 567 -6.68 8.84 -14.51
N THR A 568 -7.35 9.89 -14.10
CA THR A 568 -7.25 11.26 -14.67
C THR A 568 -6.24 12.14 -13.95
N ASP A 569 -5.89 11.82 -12.69
CA ASP A 569 -5.08 12.67 -11.82
C ASP A 569 -3.58 12.60 -12.14
N LYS A 570 -2.94 13.75 -12.21
CA LYS A 570 -1.51 13.88 -12.46
C LYS A 570 -0.79 14.33 -11.20
N ILE A 571 -0.05 13.42 -10.60
CA ILE A 571 0.70 13.66 -9.36
C ILE A 571 2.19 13.69 -9.65
N TYR A 572 2.86 14.74 -9.21
CA TYR A 572 4.29 14.96 -9.45
C TYR A 572 5.10 14.87 -8.15
N MET A 573 6.34 14.46 -8.30
CA MET A 573 7.35 14.52 -7.25
C MET A 573 7.68 15.98 -6.92
N ASP A 574 7.69 16.29 -5.64
CA ASP A 574 8.06 17.61 -5.15
C ASP A 574 9.59 17.78 -5.14
N GLY A 575 10.08 18.93 -5.58
CA GLY A 575 11.46 19.36 -5.41
C GLY A 575 12.53 18.74 -6.31
N GLY A 576 12.19 17.74 -7.14
CA GLY A 576 13.17 16.99 -7.94
C GLY A 576 13.67 17.69 -9.22
N ARG A 577 13.23 18.91 -9.52
CA ARG A 577 13.57 19.58 -10.80
C ARG A 577 14.93 20.27 -10.78
N ASN A 578 15.27 20.98 -9.72
CA ASN A 578 16.55 21.64 -9.55
C ASN A 578 17.19 21.12 -8.27
N LEU A 579 18.40 20.60 -8.39
CA LEU A 579 19.14 19.96 -7.31
C LEU A 579 20.52 20.59 -7.20
N GLY A 580 20.97 20.81 -5.96
CA GLY A 580 22.37 20.97 -5.63
C GLY A 580 22.98 19.63 -5.30
N GLU A 581 24.19 19.36 -5.73
CA GLU A 581 24.93 18.15 -5.41
C GLU A 581 26.32 18.49 -4.89
N PHE A 582 26.76 17.74 -3.89
CA PHE A 582 28.12 17.73 -3.41
C PHE A 582 28.62 16.29 -3.39
N ARG A 583 29.84 16.07 -3.89
CA ARG A 583 30.53 14.77 -3.89
C ARG A 583 31.96 14.92 -3.39
N MET A 584 32.48 13.86 -2.80
CA MET A 584 33.90 13.72 -2.49
C MET A 584 34.34 12.27 -2.68
N GLY A 585 35.60 12.07 -2.94
CA GLY A 585 36.12 10.73 -3.12
C GLY A 585 37.63 10.65 -3.10
N LEU A 586 38.07 9.41 -3.14
CA LEU A 586 39.47 9.02 -3.21
C LEU A 586 39.66 8.00 -4.30
N GLU A 587 40.77 8.11 -5.01
CA GLU A 587 41.18 7.16 -6.05
C GLU A 587 42.67 6.83 -5.86
N GLY A 588 43.09 5.63 -6.20
CA GLY A 588 44.48 5.27 -6.05
C GLY A 588 44.83 3.88 -6.58
N HIS A 589 46.11 3.69 -6.86
CA HIS A 589 46.64 2.41 -7.25
C HIS A 589 46.69 1.44 -6.06
N LEU A 590 45.96 0.33 -6.19
CA LEU A 590 46.03 -0.80 -5.25
C LEU A 590 47.17 -1.74 -5.58
N SER A 591 47.54 -1.83 -6.86
CA SER A 591 48.71 -2.55 -7.39
C SER A 591 49.13 -1.88 -8.70
N ARG A 592 50.20 -2.42 -9.34
CA ARG A 592 50.67 -1.91 -10.65
C ARG A 592 49.55 -1.86 -11.71
N ASN A 593 48.70 -2.88 -11.72
CA ASN A 593 47.65 -3.04 -12.73
C ASN A 593 46.25 -2.77 -12.21
N THR A 594 46.10 -2.41 -10.94
CA THR A 594 44.78 -2.27 -10.31
C THR A 594 44.61 -0.89 -9.72
N LEU A 595 43.57 -0.20 -10.13
CA LEU A 595 43.11 1.06 -9.57
C LEU A 595 41.83 0.82 -8.81
N GLY A 596 41.68 1.48 -7.65
CA GLY A 596 40.44 1.49 -6.87
C GLY A 596 39.96 2.90 -6.62
N TRP A 597 38.65 3.09 -6.51
CA TRP A 597 38.05 4.36 -6.11
C TRP A 597 36.88 4.18 -5.17
N ALA A 598 36.63 5.19 -4.36
CA ALA A 598 35.47 5.30 -3.49
C ALA A 598 34.95 6.75 -3.52
N THR A 599 33.64 6.89 -3.63
CA THR A 599 32.97 8.21 -3.69
C THR A 599 31.75 8.20 -2.82
N VAL A 600 31.50 9.30 -2.12
CA VAL A 600 30.23 9.59 -1.43
C VAL A 600 29.68 10.90 -1.98
N GLY A 601 28.35 11.01 -2.01
CA GLY A 601 27.70 12.19 -2.53
C GLY A 601 26.31 12.40 -1.93
N VAL A 602 25.90 13.66 -1.87
CA VAL A 602 24.58 14.07 -1.43
C VAL A 602 23.96 15.00 -2.45
N GLN A 603 22.68 14.81 -2.74
CA GLN A 603 21.89 15.74 -3.55
C GLN A 603 20.76 16.28 -2.68
N ALA A 604 20.47 17.57 -2.83
CA ALA A 604 19.37 18.23 -2.14
C ALA A 604 18.55 19.09 -3.10
N GLY A 605 17.25 19.12 -2.88
CA GLY A 605 16.29 19.89 -3.66
C GLY A 605 15.24 20.56 -2.79
N LYS A 606 14.26 21.21 -3.42
CA LYS A 606 13.13 21.82 -2.72
C LYS A 606 12.25 20.74 -2.07
N ALA A 607 11.37 21.17 -1.17
CA ALA A 607 10.37 20.33 -0.52
C ALA A 607 10.94 19.08 0.21
N GLY A 608 12.20 19.14 0.65
CA GLY A 608 12.84 18.06 1.38
C GLY A 608 13.29 16.88 0.50
N TYR A 609 13.42 17.06 -0.82
CA TYR A 609 14.10 16.08 -1.67
C TYR A 609 15.56 15.96 -1.27
N HIS A 610 16.03 14.74 -1.03
CA HIS A 610 17.44 14.44 -0.89
C HIS A 610 17.77 13.03 -1.39
N ASN A 611 19.01 12.84 -1.77
CA ASN A 611 19.53 11.57 -2.22
C ASN A 611 20.99 11.44 -1.75
N GLU A 612 21.28 10.35 -1.11
CA GLU A 612 22.61 10.01 -0.60
C GLU A 612 23.14 8.84 -1.45
N THR A 613 24.40 8.92 -1.85
CA THR A 613 25.04 7.90 -2.68
C THR A 613 26.39 7.53 -2.12
N ALA A 614 26.71 6.25 -2.20
CA ALA A 614 28.06 5.74 -2.00
C ALA A 614 28.41 4.84 -3.18
N GLN A 615 29.63 4.96 -3.66
CA GLN A 615 30.12 4.20 -4.79
C GLN A 615 31.53 3.68 -4.48
N ILE A 616 31.79 2.45 -4.88
CA ILE A 616 33.11 1.87 -4.93
C ILE A 616 33.35 1.25 -6.31
N GLY A 617 34.59 1.22 -6.74
CA GLY A 617 34.93 0.53 -7.99
C GLY A 617 36.38 0.14 -8.06
N ILE A 618 36.64 -0.76 -8.97
CA ILE A 618 37.97 -1.29 -9.28
C ILE A 618 38.13 -1.36 -10.79
N LYS A 619 39.28 -0.98 -11.26
CA LYS A 619 39.71 -1.10 -12.64
C LYS A 619 40.99 -1.94 -12.71
N TYR A 620 41.02 -2.90 -13.61
CA TYR A 620 42.20 -3.73 -13.88
C TYR A 620 42.69 -3.45 -15.30
N MET A 621 43.96 -3.20 -15.42
CA MET A 621 44.65 -2.92 -16.68
C MET A 621 45.49 -4.13 -17.09
N PHE A 622 45.37 -4.56 -18.35
CA PHE A 622 46.08 -5.73 -18.89
C PHE A 622 47.35 -5.32 -19.64
#